data_db9120e6e306f80ffeb3ed5efa699452
#
_entry.id   db9120e6e306f80ffeb3ed5efa699452
#
_cell.length_a   1.000
_cell.length_b   1.000
_cell.length_c   1.000
_cell.angle_alpha   90.00
_cell.angle_beta   90.00
_cell.angle_gamma   90.00
#
_symmetry.space_group_name_H-M   'P 1'
#
loop_
_entity.id
_entity.type
_entity.pdbx_description
1 polymer ?
#
loop_
_entity_poly.entity_id
_entity_poly.type
_entity_poly.pdbx_seq_one_letter_code
_entity_poly.pdbx_strand_id
1 'polypeptide(L)'
;MANSTDGNQAYVLGVGMTKFIKPRGTREYPEMGYEASIKAMLDAQINYDDVEHGVACFAYGDSTSGQRVFYQFGMSTIPIVNTSNACATGSVGLYLARTLVKSGTADCVLVVGVEKMKPGSLKSVWDDRPSSSGRFADKMRELAGLDKAPLTLQYFGNAGREYMQK
;
A
#
# COMPACT_ATOMS: atom_id res chain seq x y z
N MET A 1 22.20 -32.79 -11.90
CA MET A 1 22.15 -31.69 -10.92
C MET A 1 20.68 -31.39 -10.68
N ALA A 2 20.13 -31.79 -9.54
CA ALA A 2 18.74 -31.53 -9.20
C ALA A 2 18.58 -30.01 -8.95
N ASN A 3 17.72 -29.35 -9.73
CA ASN A 3 17.27 -28.00 -9.44
C ASN A 3 16.43 -28.06 -8.13
N SER A 4 17.06 -27.80 -6.99
CA SER A 4 16.33 -27.52 -5.77
C SER A 4 15.74 -26.11 -5.90
N THR A 5 14.53 -26.03 -6.47
CA THR A 5 13.70 -24.81 -6.46
C THR A 5 12.97 -24.64 -5.12
N ASP A 6 13.35 -25.35 -4.08
CA ASP A 6 12.87 -25.17 -2.71
C ASP A 6 13.62 -24.05 -2.00
N GLY A 7 13.57 -22.86 -2.57
CA GLY A 7 13.80 -21.64 -1.77
C GLY A 7 12.70 -21.52 -0.70
N ASN A 8 12.99 -20.89 0.41
CA ASN A 8 12.04 -20.64 1.51
C ASN A 8 10.65 -20.28 0.96
N GLN A 9 9.63 -20.99 1.40
CA GLN A 9 8.24 -20.65 1.08
C GLN A 9 7.80 -19.53 2.01
N ALA A 10 7.04 -18.58 1.47
CA ALA A 10 6.44 -17.51 2.27
C ALA A 10 4.94 -17.80 2.44
N TYR A 11 4.49 -17.79 3.67
CA TYR A 11 3.11 -18.07 4.05
C TYR A 11 2.48 -16.85 4.72
N VAL A 12 1.16 -16.69 4.60
CA VAL A 12 0.41 -15.73 5.38
C VAL A 12 0.01 -16.42 6.68
N LEU A 13 0.52 -15.92 7.81
CA LEU A 13 0.26 -16.49 9.14
C LEU A 13 -1.03 -15.98 9.75
N GLY A 14 -1.35 -14.71 9.53
CA GLY A 14 -2.55 -14.09 10.06
C GLY A 14 -2.94 -12.84 9.28
N VAL A 15 -4.21 -12.48 9.40
CA VAL A 15 -4.82 -11.32 8.74
C VAL A 15 -5.63 -10.48 9.71
N GLY A 16 -5.65 -9.18 9.49
CA GLY A 16 -6.41 -8.24 10.31
C GLY A 16 -6.88 -7.05 9.50
N MET A 17 -8.05 -6.55 9.83
CA MET A 17 -8.65 -5.45 9.09
C MET A 17 -9.50 -4.58 10.02
N THR A 18 -9.49 -3.26 9.77
CA THR A 18 -10.48 -2.35 10.35
C THR A 18 -11.79 -2.42 9.57
N LYS A 19 -12.88 -1.98 10.18
CA LYS A 19 -14.15 -1.84 9.47
C LYS A 19 -14.03 -0.78 8.37
N PHE A 20 -14.54 -1.07 7.16
CA PHE A 20 -14.63 -0.09 6.08
C PHE A 20 -15.73 0.93 6.37
N ILE A 21 -15.30 2.12 6.78
CA ILE A 21 -16.17 3.26 7.06
C ILE A 21 -15.56 4.53 6.46
N LYS A 22 -16.35 5.57 6.25
CA LYS A 22 -15.79 6.90 6.01
C LYS A 22 -15.26 7.45 7.35
N PRO A 23 -13.94 7.60 7.52
CA PRO A 23 -13.36 8.05 8.79
C PRO A 23 -13.49 9.58 8.92
N ARG A 24 -14.70 10.10 8.94
CA ARG A 24 -14.99 11.55 9.01
C ARG A 24 -14.57 12.14 10.36
N GLY A 25 -13.26 12.40 10.50
CA GLY A 25 -12.71 13.04 11.69
C GLY A 25 -12.69 12.20 12.96
N THR A 26 -13.03 10.91 12.87
CA THR A 26 -13.17 10.05 14.05
C THR A 26 -11.97 9.16 14.33
N ARG A 27 -11.14 8.91 13.32
CA ARG A 27 -9.96 8.02 13.45
C ARG A 27 -8.82 8.50 12.57
N GLU A 28 -7.63 8.47 13.13
CA GLU A 28 -6.40 8.79 12.42
C GLU A 28 -5.72 7.52 11.88
N TYR A 29 -4.85 7.70 10.86
CA TYR A 29 -4.20 6.56 10.21
C TYR A 29 -3.36 5.70 11.16
N PRO A 30 -2.67 6.25 12.19
CA PRO A 30 -1.92 5.40 13.12
C PRO A 30 -2.82 4.44 13.89
N GLU A 31 -4.00 4.89 14.32
CA GLU A 31 -4.98 4.07 15.03
C GLU A 31 -5.53 2.95 14.14
N MET A 32 -5.81 3.27 12.86
CA MET A 32 -6.28 2.27 11.91
C MET A 32 -5.22 1.20 11.64
N GLY A 33 -3.97 1.61 11.42
CA GLY A 33 -2.85 0.70 11.23
C GLY A 33 -2.59 -0.18 12.46
N TYR A 34 -2.63 0.42 13.64
CA TYR A 34 -2.49 -0.30 14.90
C TYR A 34 -3.57 -1.38 15.07
N GLU A 35 -4.85 -1.02 14.91
CA GLU A 35 -5.96 -1.98 15.04
C GLU A 35 -5.83 -3.15 14.05
N ALA A 36 -5.54 -2.86 12.78
CA ALA A 36 -5.39 -3.91 11.77
C ALA A 36 -4.22 -4.84 12.10
N SER A 37 -3.09 -4.28 12.53
CA SER A 37 -1.89 -5.05 12.89
C SER A 37 -2.10 -5.92 14.13
N ILE A 38 -2.75 -5.39 15.19
CA ILE A 38 -3.10 -6.19 16.38
C ILE A 38 -3.98 -7.38 15.99
N LYS A 39 -4.99 -7.16 15.17
CA LYS A 39 -5.87 -8.24 14.70
C LYS A 39 -5.10 -9.30 13.90
N ALA A 40 -4.16 -8.89 13.04
CA ALA A 40 -3.32 -9.83 12.28
C ALA A 40 -2.41 -10.66 13.19
N MET A 41 -1.75 -10.02 14.18
CA MET A 41 -0.91 -10.74 15.13
C MET A 41 -1.70 -11.68 16.03
N LEU A 42 -2.90 -11.30 16.46
CA LEU A 42 -3.80 -12.17 17.22
C LEU A 42 -4.27 -13.37 16.39
N ASP A 43 -4.60 -13.17 15.12
CA ASP A 43 -4.99 -14.24 14.21
C ASP A 43 -3.83 -15.21 13.95
N ALA A 44 -2.61 -14.68 13.81
CA ALA A 44 -1.38 -15.45 13.68
C ALA A 44 -0.92 -16.13 14.99
N GLN A 45 -1.46 -15.74 16.13
CA GLN A 45 -1.02 -16.16 17.49
C GLN A 45 0.45 -15.84 17.77
N ILE A 46 0.94 -14.68 17.31
CA ILE A 46 2.29 -14.17 17.54
C ILE A 46 2.28 -12.86 18.32
N ASN A 47 3.42 -12.50 18.88
CA ASN A 47 3.68 -11.21 19.50
C ASN A 47 4.45 -10.29 18.56
N TYR A 48 4.53 -9.01 18.90
CA TYR A 48 5.31 -8.06 18.09
C TYR A 48 6.82 -8.35 18.15
N ASP A 49 7.29 -8.98 19.22
CA ASP A 49 8.69 -9.40 19.36
C ASP A 49 9.12 -10.51 18.37
N ASP A 50 8.14 -11.21 17.79
CA ASP A 50 8.37 -12.20 16.73
C ASP A 50 8.53 -11.56 15.34
N VAL A 51 8.22 -10.25 15.22
CA VAL A 51 8.29 -9.50 13.95
C VAL A 51 9.70 -8.97 13.75
N GLU A 52 10.35 -9.36 12.66
CA GLU A 52 11.72 -8.97 12.34
C GLU A 52 11.80 -7.82 11.33
N HIS A 53 10.71 -7.55 10.59
CA HIS A 53 10.67 -6.48 9.60
C HIS A 53 9.26 -5.92 9.45
N GLY A 54 9.15 -4.60 9.32
CA GLY A 54 7.91 -3.89 9.08
C GLY A 54 7.82 -3.34 7.66
N VAL A 55 6.67 -3.51 7.00
CA VAL A 55 6.37 -2.84 5.73
C VAL A 55 5.08 -2.06 5.86
N ALA A 56 5.18 -0.73 5.76
CA ALA A 56 4.03 0.17 5.81
C ALA A 56 3.65 0.65 4.41
N CYS A 57 2.37 0.54 4.09
CA CYS A 57 1.81 0.84 2.77
C CYS A 57 0.81 1.98 2.91
N PHE A 58 1.21 3.18 2.47
CA PHE A 58 0.38 4.38 2.54
C PHE A 58 0.62 5.25 1.31
N ALA A 59 -0.31 5.25 0.35
CA ALA A 59 -0.13 5.93 -0.94
C ALA A 59 -0.01 7.46 -0.78
N TYR A 60 -0.77 8.05 0.12
CA TYR A 60 -0.76 9.49 0.40
C TYR A 60 -0.13 9.84 1.76
N GLY A 61 0.63 8.91 2.34
CA GLY A 61 1.34 9.12 3.59
C GLY A 61 2.51 10.09 3.44
N ASP A 62 2.80 10.79 4.52
CA ASP A 62 4.03 11.56 4.65
C ASP A 62 5.22 10.61 4.89
N SER A 63 6.44 11.12 4.77
CA SER A 63 7.64 10.34 5.06
C SER A 63 7.57 9.78 6.49
N THR A 64 8.06 8.55 6.67
CA THR A 64 8.09 7.86 7.97
C THR A 64 6.72 7.61 8.62
N SER A 65 5.64 7.66 7.84
CA SER A 65 4.30 7.38 8.35
C SER A 65 4.16 5.96 8.93
N GLY A 66 4.91 5.01 8.39
CA GLY A 66 4.96 3.64 8.91
C GLY A 66 5.53 3.57 10.32
N GLN A 67 6.60 4.31 10.60
CA GLN A 67 7.17 4.39 11.95
C GLN A 67 6.13 4.87 12.95
N ARG A 68 5.28 5.81 12.55
CA ARG A 68 4.17 6.29 13.39
C ARG A 68 3.15 5.20 13.75
N VAL A 69 2.98 4.20 12.90
CA VAL A 69 2.14 3.03 13.17
C VAL A 69 2.90 2.03 14.05
N PHE A 70 4.09 1.62 13.62
CA PHE A 70 4.86 0.55 14.27
C PHE A 70 5.32 0.91 15.69
N TYR A 71 5.70 2.15 15.94
CA TYR A 71 6.16 2.60 17.27
C TYR A 71 5.08 2.56 18.36
N GLN A 72 3.83 2.32 18.01
CA GLN A 72 2.76 2.07 18.97
C GLN A 72 2.88 0.67 19.62
N PHE A 73 3.56 -0.28 18.98
CA PHE A 73 3.84 -1.60 19.55
C PHE A 73 5.09 -1.62 20.41
N GLY A 74 5.97 -0.66 20.22
CA GLY A 74 7.25 -0.52 20.89
C GLY A 74 8.31 0.02 19.93
N MET A 75 9.31 0.68 20.47
CA MET A 75 10.46 1.15 19.70
C MET A 75 11.48 0.02 19.53
N SER A 76 11.10 -1.02 18.78
CA SER A 76 12.00 -2.08 18.38
C SER A 76 12.99 -1.57 17.32
N THR A 77 14.11 -2.26 17.17
CA THR A 77 15.14 -1.92 16.17
C THR A 77 14.88 -2.55 14.81
N ILE A 78 13.68 -3.08 14.57
CA ILE A 78 13.34 -3.69 13.28
C ILE A 78 13.40 -2.66 12.15
N PRO A 79 13.88 -3.03 10.96
CA PRO A 79 13.78 -2.18 9.79
C PRO A 79 12.31 -1.95 9.41
N ILE A 80 11.95 -0.69 9.09
CA ILE A 80 10.61 -0.34 8.62
C ILE A 80 10.73 0.32 7.25
N VAL A 81 10.12 -0.31 6.24
CA VAL A 81 10.05 0.23 4.88
C VAL A 81 8.68 0.87 4.65
N ASN A 82 8.69 2.10 4.17
CA ASN A 82 7.49 2.80 3.72
C ASN A 82 7.36 2.67 2.21
N THR A 83 6.21 2.21 1.71
CA THR A 83 5.93 2.05 0.29
C THR A 83 4.84 3.01 -0.18
N SER A 84 5.00 3.53 -1.38
CA SER A 84 3.99 4.34 -2.08
C SER A 84 4.03 4.00 -3.57
N ASN A 85 2.96 3.42 -4.08
CA ASN A 85 2.80 3.06 -5.49
C ASN A 85 1.33 3.16 -5.92
N ALA A 86 0.72 4.30 -5.63
CA ALA A 86 -0.69 4.57 -5.89
C ALA A 86 -1.60 3.41 -5.43
N CYS A 87 -2.52 2.95 -6.29
CA CYS A 87 -3.45 1.86 -5.95
C CYS A 87 -2.75 0.51 -5.71
N ALA A 88 -1.52 0.31 -6.16
CA ALA A 88 -0.76 -0.92 -5.98
C ALA A 88 0.12 -0.91 -4.72
N THR A 89 0.04 0.11 -3.88
CA THR A 89 0.90 0.28 -2.69
C THR A 89 0.87 -0.95 -1.77
N GLY A 90 -0.31 -1.49 -1.47
CA GLY A 90 -0.45 -2.69 -0.65
C GLY A 90 0.12 -3.95 -1.30
N SER A 91 -0.06 -4.11 -2.61
CA SER A 91 0.51 -5.23 -3.37
C SER A 91 2.04 -5.19 -3.39
N VAL A 92 2.63 -3.99 -3.46
CA VAL A 92 4.08 -3.80 -3.33
C VAL A 92 4.56 -4.23 -1.95
N GLY A 93 3.82 -3.90 -0.89
CA GLY A 93 4.15 -4.34 0.46
C GLY A 93 4.17 -5.86 0.60
N LEU A 94 3.17 -6.55 0.10
CA LEU A 94 3.13 -8.01 0.09
C LEU A 94 4.25 -8.62 -0.75
N TYR A 95 4.57 -8.02 -1.91
CA TYR A 95 5.69 -8.45 -2.74
C TYR A 95 7.03 -8.33 -1.99
N LEU A 96 7.26 -7.22 -1.31
CA LEU A 96 8.47 -7.01 -0.50
C LEU A 96 8.56 -8.01 0.65
N ALA A 97 7.49 -8.19 1.43
CA ALA A 97 7.47 -9.16 2.52
C ALA A 97 7.78 -10.57 2.04
N ARG A 98 7.13 -11.00 0.94
CA ARG A 98 7.44 -12.29 0.31
C ARG A 98 8.91 -12.39 -0.10
N THR A 99 9.48 -11.33 -0.63
CA THR A 99 10.88 -11.29 -1.07
C THR A 99 11.82 -11.41 0.12
N LEU A 100 11.56 -10.67 1.21
CA LEU A 100 12.35 -10.71 2.45
C LEU A 100 12.37 -12.13 3.06
N VAL A 101 11.19 -12.76 3.16
CA VAL A 101 11.08 -14.13 3.68
C VAL A 101 11.76 -15.14 2.76
N LYS A 102 11.52 -15.07 1.47
CA LYS A 102 12.13 -16.01 0.51
C LYS A 102 13.64 -15.89 0.41
N SER A 103 14.21 -14.72 0.63
CA SER A 103 15.65 -14.49 0.66
C SER A 103 16.31 -14.91 1.98
N GLY A 104 15.52 -15.24 3.01
CA GLY A 104 16.03 -15.50 4.35
C GLY A 104 16.52 -14.25 5.08
N THR A 105 16.10 -13.05 4.62
CA THR A 105 16.45 -11.79 5.29
C THR A 105 15.64 -11.59 6.56
N ALA A 106 14.42 -12.12 6.60
CA ALA A 106 13.54 -12.10 7.77
C ALA A 106 12.65 -13.36 7.76
N ASP A 107 12.38 -13.91 8.93
CA ASP A 107 11.47 -15.05 9.09
C ASP A 107 10.02 -14.59 9.27
N CYS A 108 9.80 -13.42 9.87
CA CYS A 108 8.49 -12.84 10.10
C CYS A 108 8.43 -11.37 9.69
N VAL A 109 7.50 -11.03 8.81
CA VAL A 109 7.31 -9.66 8.29
C VAL A 109 5.87 -9.21 8.51
N LEU A 110 5.68 -8.10 9.21
CA LEU A 110 4.38 -7.47 9.37
C LEU A 110 4.16 -6.43 8.28
N VAL A 111 3.14 -6.65 7.46
CA VAL A 111 2.71 -5.69 6.42
C VAL A 111 1.45 -4.99 6.87
N VAL A 112 1.47 -3.67 6.92
CA VAL A 112 0.30 -2.87 7.25
C VAL A 112 -0.01 -1.87 6.15
N GLY A 113 -1.24 -1.90 5.65
CA GLY A 113 -1.77 -0.92 4.72
C GLY A 113 -2.77 0.00 5.39
N VAL A 114 -2.61 1.29 5.21
CA VAL A 114 -3.55 2.30 5.67
C VAL A 114 -3.79 3.32 4.57
N GLU A 115 -4.99 3.87 4.52
CA GLU A 115 -5.28 5.01 3.66
C GLU A 115 -6.29 5.94 4.32
N LYS A 116 -5.97 7.22 4.38
CA LYS A 116 -6.87 8.28 4.83
C LYS A 116 -6.91 9.38 3.79
N MET A 117 -7.79 9.21 2.81
CA MET A 117 -7.90 10.14 1.70
C MET A 117 -8.59 11.44 2.11
N LYS A 118 -8.09 12.57 1.62
CA LYS A 118 -8.76 13.87 1.76
C LYS A 118 -10.05 13.90 0.91
N PRO A 119 -11.02 14.75 1.26
CA PRO A 119 -12.16 15.03 0.39
C PRO A 119 -11.69 15.44 -1.02
N GLY A 120 -12.29 14.89 -2.04
CA GLY A 120 -11.84 15.05 -3.42
C GLY A 120 -10.61 14.18 -3.76
N SER A 121 -10.50 13.03 -3.14
CA SER A 121 -9.49 12.00 -3.40
C SER A 121 -9.23 11.78 -4.89
N LEU A 122 -8.05 11.26 -5.22
CA LEU A 122 -7.51 11.09 -6.59
C LEU A 122 -7.05 12.40 -7.25
N LYS A 123 -6.98 13.50 -6.52
CA LYS A 123 -6.28 14.71 -6.97
C LYS A 123 -4.80 14.60 -6.65
N SER A 124 -3.97 15.31 -7.43
CA SER A 124 -2.56 15.46 -7.07
C SER A 124 -2.43 16.08 -5.67
N VAL A 125 -1.53 15.53 -4.87
CA VAL A 125 -1.18 16.06 -3.54
C VAL A 125 -0.09 17.13 -3.67
N TRP A 126 0.68 17.07 -4.75
CA TRP A 126 1.82 17.94 -5.03
C TRP A 126 1.52 18.81 -6.24
N ASP A 127 1.78 20.10 -6.14
CA ASP A 127 1.61 21.11 -7.19
C ASP A 127 2.94 21.67 -7.70
N ASP A 128 4.04 21.35 -7.00
CA ASP A 128 5.39 21.84 -7.25
C ASP A 128 6.24 20.90 -8.13
N ARG A 129 5.67 19.80 -8.61
CA ARG A 129 6.39 18.77 -9.38
C ARG A 129 5.50 18.13 -10.43
N PRO A 130 6.10 17.56 -11.51
CA PRO A 130 5.33 16.87 -12.54
C PRO A 130 4.54 15.69 -11.98
N SER A 131 3.29 15.55 -12.38
CA SER A 131 2.51 14.35 -12.11
C SER A 131 3.10 13.15 -12.84
N SER A 132 3.18 12.00 -12.17
CA SER A 132 3.62 10.74 -12.78
C SER A 132 2.78 10.31 -13.99
N SER A 133 1.52 10.73 -14.03
CA SER A 133 0.56 10.46 -15.13
C SER A 133 0.36 11.65 -16.07
N GLY A 134 1.14 12.73 -15.94
CA GLY A 134 0.98 13.96 -16.71
C GLY A 134 0.99 13.74 -18.21
N ARG A 135 1.95 12.98 -18.73
CA ARG A 135 2.04 12.66 -20.16
C ARG A 135 0.82 11.91 -20.70
N PHE A 136 0.24 11.02 -19.89
CA PHE A 136 -1.00 10.32 -20.26
C PHE A 136 -2.19 11.29 -20.31
N ALA A 137 -2.27 12.22 -19.37
CA ALA A 137 -3.27 13.27 -19.35
C ALA A 137 -3.18 14.17 -20.58
N ASP A 138 -1.95 14.56 -20.97
CA ASP A 138 -1.72 15.39 -22.15
C ASP A 138 -2.14 14.66 -23.42
N LYS A 139 -1.74 13.40 -23.56
CA LYS A 139 -2.14 12.59 -24.72
C LYS A 139 -3.63 12.35 -24.80
N MET A 140 -4.27 12.10 -23.67
CA MET A 140 -5.72 11.95 -23.64
C MET A 140 -6.44 13.27 -23.99
N ARG A 141 -5.93 14.42 -23.54
CA ARG A 141 -6.45 15.73 -23.89
C ARG A 141 -6.43 15.97 -25.41
N GLU A 142 -5.34 15.59 -26.07
CA GLU A 142 -5.21 15.67 -27.53
C GLU A 142 -6.21 14.78 -28.26
N LEU A 143 -6.39 13.53 -27.80
CA LEU A 143 -7.14 12.50 -28.54
C LEU A 143 -8.65 12.52 -28.23
N ALA A 144 -9.03 12.79 -27.00
CA ALA A 144 -10.43 12.61 -26.53
C ALA A 144 -10.96 13.78 -25.70
N GLY A 145 -10.14 14.81 -25.44
CA GLY A 145 -10.47 15.86 -24.49
C GLY A 145 -10.42 15.39 -23.05
N LEU A 146 -10.65 16.30 -22.12
CA LEU A 146 -10.75 16.05 -20.67
C LEU A 146 -12.11 16.45 -20.15
N ASP A 147 -12.68 15.61 -19.30
CA ASP A 147 -13.92 15.86 -18.57
C ASP A 147 -13.63 16.18 -17.09
N LYS A 148 -14.68 16.46 -16.31
CA LYS A 148 -14.60 16.71 -14.86
C LYS A 148 -14.36 15.45 -14.02
N ALA A 149 -14.53 14.26 -14.61
CA ALA A 149 -14.29 12.99 -13.93
C ALA A 149 -12.81 12.83 -13.53
N PRO A 150 -12.48 12.06 -12.49
CA PRO A 150 -11.09 11.75 -12.14
C PRO A 150 -10.33 11.15 -13.33
N LEU A 151 -9.08 11.59 -13.55
CA LEU A 151 -8.26 11.22 -14.71
C LEU A 151 -8.12 9.71 -14.90
N THR A 152 -7.92 8.95 -13.83
CA THR A 152 -7.77 7.50 -13.90
C THR A 152 -9.01 6.82 -14.52
N LEU A 153 -10.21 7.28 -14.16
CA LEU A 153 -11.46 6.77 -14.76
C LEU A 153 -11.53 7.10 -16.24
N GLN A 154 -11.09 8.30 -16.63
CA GLN A 154 -11.07 8.71 -18.03
C GLN A 154 -10.08 7.90 -18.86
N TYR A 155 -8.90 7.54 -18.32
CA TYR A 155 -7.94 6.68 -19.02
C TYR A 155 -8.55 5.33 -19.38
N PHE A 156 -9.14 4.63 -18.41
CA PHE A 156 -9.77 3.34 -18.65
C PHE A 156 -11.03 3.44 -19.52
N GLY A 157 -11.85 4.47 -19.29
CA GLY A 157 -13.05 4.69 -20.09
C GLY A 157 -12.74 4.98 -21.58
N ASN A 158 -11.72 5.78 -21.86
CA ASN A 158 -11.30 6.08 -23.23
C ASN A 158 -10.61 4.91 -23.91
N ALA A 159 -9.81 4.14 -23.16
CA ALA A 159 -9.22 2.89 -23.69
C ALA A 159 -10.30 1.87 -24.07
N GLY A 160 -11.33 1.71 -23.24
CA GLY A 160 -12.47 0.85 -23.56
C GLY A 160 -13.26 1.35 -24.78
N ARG A 161 -13.45 2.65 -24.90
CA ARG A 161 -14.11 3.27 -26.07
C ARG A 161 -13.30 3.02 -27.36
N GLU A 162 -12.00 3.22 -27.33
CA GLU A 162 -11.12 2.95 -28.47
C GLU A 162 -11.17 1.47 -28.88
N TYR A 163 -11.16 0.56 -27.91
CA TYR A 163 -11.28 -0.87 -28.18
C TYR A 163 -12.59 -1.26 -28.87
N MET A 164 -13.70 -0.65 -28.46
CA MET A 164 -15.03 -0.89 -29.09
C MET A 164 -15.15 -0.33 -30.50
N GLN A 165 -14.27 0.58 -30.92
CA GLN A 165 -14.28 1.20 -32.25
C GLN A 165 -13.41 0.45 -33.28
N LYS A 166 -12.58 -0.47 -32.79
CA LYS A 166 -11.73 -1.38 -33.61
C LYS A 166 -12.44 -2.68 -33.90
#